data_234447ee33d3735a6ae05d226fd8f92b
#
_entry.id   234447ee33d3735a6ae05d226fd8f92b
#
_cell.length_a   1.000
_cell.length_b   1.000
_cell.length_c   1.000
_cell.angle_alpha   90.00
_cell.angle_beta   90.00
_cell.angle_gamma   90.00
#
_symmetry.space_group_name_H-M   'P 1'
#
loop_
_entity.id
_entity.type
_entity.pdbx_description
1 polymer ?
#
loop_
_entity_poly.entity_id
_entity_poly.type
_entity_poly.pdbx_seq_one_letter_code
_entity_poly.pdbx_strand_id
1 'polypeptide(L)'
;MAEYDVQAIDAVVNIFNDDALQHRPDWKDGFFGGKIGADTATVQGVELDEMLRRMDAAGIEHGFLIATKCGPLGHPSCYHLPPEVVDKAIKQHPDRFFGLHGVDPTQGMQAVYALQEAVEKRGYVGAHGYPHWFELPIDHARWYPIYAKCCELDVPIQHQIGQSLVYAPDYPCRSVGQPITMDGVACDFPELKLVGIHVGIPWADEAIAMAWKHKNVYLGSDAHAPKHWPASFINYINTYGQDKVIFGTDFPVLDFERTRREIEDLNLREIPKRKFLRDNVIKLYKLDERGVKLSSE
;
A
#
# COMPACT_ATOMS: atom_id res chain seq x y z
N MET A 1 -8.97 15.04 -21.33
CA MET A 1 -8.68 14.41 -20.04
C MET A 1 -9.98 14.36 -19.27
N ALA A 2 -10.32 13.26 -18.63
CA ALA A 2 -11.47 13.21 -17.74
C ALA A 2 -11.20 14.18 -16.58
N GLU A 3 -12.11 15.09 -16.31
CA GLU A 3 -12.02 16.00 -15.17
C GLU A 3 -12.64 15.26 -13.97
N TYR A 4 -11.79 14.80 -13.05
CA TYR A 4 -12.26 14.16 -11.82
C TYR A 4 -12.60 15.23 -10.78
N ASP A 5 -13.75 15.09 -10.14
CA ASP A 5 -14.24 15.98 -9.08
C ASP A 5 -13.43 15.91 -7.77
N VAL A 6 -12.69 14.80 -7.56
CA VAL A 6 -11.80 14.60 -6.42
C VAL A 6 -10.41 14.22 -6.90
N GLN A 7 -9.39 14.99 -6.52
CA GLN A 7 -8.00 14.61 -6.70
C GLN A 7 -7.64 13.54 -5.66
N ALA A 8 -7.29 12.34 -6.14
CA ALA A 8 -7.01 11.20 -5.28
C ALA A 8 -5.57 11.20 -4.76
N ILE A 9 -5.36 10.51 -3.64
CA ILE A 9 -4.02 10.17 -3.12
C ILE A 9 -3.89 8.66 -3.10
N ASP A 10 -2.96 8.12 -3.87
CA ASP A 10 -2.71 6.68 -3.98
C ASP A 10 -1.74 6.23 -2.89
N ALA A 11 -2.26 5.49 -1.90
CA ALA A 11 -1.49 5.08 -0.73
C ALA A 11 -0.58 3.84 -0.97
N VAL A 12 -0.61 3.24 -2.16
CA VAL A 12 0.17 2.02 -2.48
C VAL A 12 0.64 2.07 -3.93
N VAL A 13 1.90 2.44 -4.15
CA VAL A 13 2.48 2.60 -5.49
C VAL A 13 3.88 2.00 -5.52
N ASN A 14 4.15 1.15 -6.51
CA ASN A 14 5.49 0.64 -6.74
C ASN A 14 6.20 1.43 -7.84
N ILE A 15 7.47 1.72 -7.62
CA ILE A 15 8.36 2.32 -8.62
C ILE A 15 8.77 1.26 -9.66
N PHE A 16 8.71 1.63 -10.94
CA PHE A 16 9.05 0.73 -12.07
C PHE A 16 9.98 1.38 -13.10
N ASN A 17 10.74 2.40 -12.69
CA ASN A 17 11.75 3.03 -13.53
C ASN A 17 13.01 2.15 -13.66
N ASP A 18 13.94 2.53 -14.51
CA ASP A 18 15.17 1.77 -14.78
C ASP A 18 15.97 1.48 -13.51
N ASP A 19 16.09 2.44 -12.58
CA ASP A 19 16.76 2.22 -11.30
C ASP A 19 16.10 1.11 -10.47
N ALA A 20 14.77 1.09 -10.41
CA ALA A 20 14.03 0.08 -9.65
C ALA A 20 14.05 -1.29 -10.32
N LEU A 21 14.04 -1.34 -11.66
CA LEU A 21 14.06 -2.60 -12.42
C LEU A 21 15.34 -3.40 -12.18
N GLN A 22 16.47 -2.77 -11.91
CA GLN A 22 17.74 -3.43 -11.59
C GLN A 22 17.67 -4.29 -10.31
N HIS A 23 16.70 -4.00 -9.44
CA HIS A 23 16.49 -4.72 -8.19
C HIS A 23 15.35 -5.75 -8.27
N ARG A 24 14.62 -5.81 -9.38
CA ARG A 24 13.49 -6.72 -9.52
C ARG A 24 13.94 -8.11 -9.95
N PRO A 25 13.36 -9.16 -9.36
CA PRO A 25 13.71 -10.54 -9.68
C PRO A 25 13.21 -10.96 -11.07
N ASP A 26 13.79 -12.02 -11.61
CA ASP A 26 13.47 -12.55 -12.96
C ASP A 26 12.00 -12.96 -13.12
N TRP A 27 11.32 -13.34 -12.02
CA TRP A 27 9.91 -13.71 -12.07
C TRP A 27 8.97 -12.54 -12.38
N LYS A 28 9.44 -11.28 -12.37
CA LYS A 28 8.61 -10.09 -12.59
C LYS A 28 7.80 -10.13 -13.90
N ASP A 29 8.42 -10.58 -14.98
CA ASP A 29 7.76 -10.62 -16.31
C ASP A 29 6.60 -11.63 -16.34
N GLY A 30 6.82 -12.81 -15.77
CA GLY A 30 5.79 -13.84 -15.63
C GLY A 30 4.65 -13.43 -14.71
N PHE A 31 4.96 -12.68 -13.65
CA PHE A 31 3.94 -12.19 -12.71
C PHE A 31 3.19 -10.99 -13.27
N PHE A 32 3.84 -9.87 -13.54
CA PHE A 32 3.16 -8.64 -13.95
C PHE A 32 2.59 -8.73 -15.36
N GLY A 33 3.35 -9.22 -16.34
CA GLY A 33 2.86 -9.39 -17.71
C GLY A 33 1.96 -10.61 -17.88
N GLY A 34 2.38 -11.75 -17.36
CA GLY A 34 1.66 -13.02 -17.56
C GLY A 34 0.45 -13.18 -16.65
N LYS A 35 0.60 -13.03 -15.34
CA LYS A 35 -0.47 -13.28 -14.35
C LYS A 35 -1.41 -12.10 -14.19
N ILE A 36 -0.86 -10.89 -14.06
CA ILE A 36 -1.62 -9.66 -13.81
C ILE A 36 -2.13 -9.06 -15.12
N GLY A 37 -1.40 -9.26 -16.23
CA GLY A 37 -1.77 -8.71 -17.54
C GLY A 37 -1.45 -7.22 -17.68
N ALA A 38 -0.44 -6.74 -16.97
CA ALA A 38 0.12 -5.40 -17.20
C ALA A 38 0.69 -5.32 -18.63
N ASP A 39 0.56 -4.16 -19.27
CA ASP A 39 1.08 -3.98 -20.62
C ASP A 39 2.62 -4.10 -20.66
N THR A 40 3.14 -4.51 -21.83
CA THR A 40 4.57 -4.77 -22.01
C THR A 40 5.42 -3.54 -21.70
N ALA A 41 4.99 -2.34 -22.08
CA ALA A 41 5.75 -1.12 -21.82
C ALA A 41 5.87 -0.86 -20.31
N THR A 42 4.81 -1.08 -19.55
CA THR A 42 4.81 -0.96 -18.09
C THR A 42 5.76 -1.98 -17.44
N VAL A 43 5.76 -3.23 -17.89
CA VAL A 43 6.65 -4.29 -17.36
C VAL A 43 8.12 -4.03 -17.69
N GLN A 44 8.39 -3.42 -18.84
CA GLN A 44 9.74 -3.05 -19.29
C GLN A 44 10.30 -1.80 -18.60
N GLY A 45 9.44 -0.97 -18.03
CA GLY A 45 9.83 0.20 -17.26
C GLY A 45 8.96 1.42 -17.54
N VAL A 46 8.65 2.15 -16.48
CA VAL A 46 7.92 3.41 -16.54
C VAL A 46 8.74 4.47 -15.81
N GLU A 47 9.34 5.38 -16.58
CA GLU A 47 10.06 6.50 -16.00
C GLU A 47 9.15 7.44 -15.22
N LEU A 48 9.70 8.18 -14.25
CA LEU A 48 8.91 8.99 -13.31
C LEU A 48 8.03 10.02 -14.01
N ASP A 49 8.51 10.67 -15.07
CA ASP A 49 7.72 11.66 -15.82
C ASP A 49 6.50 11.02 -16.50
N GLU A 50 6.65 9.83 -17.07
CA GLU A 50 5.54 9.08 -17.65
C GLU A 50 4.58 8.58 -16.57
N MET A 51 5.09 8.12 -15.44
CA MET A 51 4.27 7.74 -14.29
C MET A 51 3.42 8.91 -13.79
N LEU A 52 4.03 10.10 -13.64
CA LEU A 52 3.33 11.33 -13.27
C LEU A 52 2.27 11.73 -14.29
N ARG A 53 2.58 11.63 -15.58
CA ARG A 53 1.61 11.89 -16.63
C ARG A 53 0.39 10.96 -16.55
N ARG A 54 0.61 9.68 -16.25
CA ARG A 54 -0.48 8.70 -16.03
C ARG A 54 -1.27 9.00 -14.76
N MET A 55 -0.60 9.38 -13.67
CA MET A 55 -1.25 9.81 -12.43
C MET A 55 -2.11 11.05 -12.67
N ASP A 56 -1.61 12.06 -13.38
CA ASP A 56 -2.35 13.29 -13.71
C ASP A 56 -3.58 12.98 -14.56
N ALA A 57 -3.44 12.10 -15.57
CA ALA A 57 -4.58 11.66 -16.39
C ALA A 57 -5.66 10.93 -15.56
N ALA A 58 -5.27 10.28 -14.47
CA ALA A 58 -6.15 9.59 -13.54
C ALA A 58 -6.67 10.49 -12.40
N GLY A 59 -6.29 11.77 -12.33
CA GLY A 59 -6.63 12.65 -11.21
C GLY A 59 -6.03 12.17 -9.89
N ILE A 60 -4.79 11.66 -9.91
CA ILE A 60 -4.03 11.25 -8.72
C ILE A 60 -2.96 12.30 -8.44
N GLU A 61 -3.15 13.03 -7.36
CA GLU A 61 -2.28 14.14 -6.97
C GLU A 61 -0.97 13.67 -6.33
N HIS A 62 -1.04 12.68 -5.45
CA HIS A 62 0.11 12.12 -4.75
C HIS A 62 0.13 10.60 -4.78
N GLY A 63 1.34 10.02 -4.74
CA GLY A 63 1.56 8.58 -4.62
C GLY A 63 2.51 8.22 -3.48
N PHE A 64 2.24 7.13 -2.79
CA PHE A 64 3.12 6.60 -1.74
C PHE A 64 4.01 5.51 -2.33
N LEU A 65 5.29 5.81 -2.48
CA LEU A 65 6.29 4.90 -3.04
C LEU A 65 6.86 3.99 -1.95
N ILE A 66 6.95 2.70 -2.24
CA ILE A 66 7.37 1.71 -1.26
C ILE A 66 8.82 1.30 -1.49
N ALA A 67 9.69 1.49 -0.48
CA ALA A 67 10.99 0.84 -0.41
C ALA A 67 10.82 -0.63 -0.02
N THR A 68 10.43 -1.44 -1.00
CA THR A 68 9.94 -2.81 -0.84
C THR A 68 10.95 -3.73 -0.16
N LYS A 69 10.49 -4.57 0.77
CA LYS A 69 11.24 -5.69 1.34
C LYS A 69 10.36 -6.94 1.38
N CYS A 70 10.42 -7.74 0.33
CA CYS A 70 9.69 -8.99 0.19
C CYS A 70 10.62 -10.18 0.45
N GLY A 71 10.41 -10.87 1.55
CA GLY A 71 11.13 -12.08 1.92
C GLY A 71 12.50 -11.86 2.58
N PRO A 72 13.00 -12.90 3.27
CA PRO A 72 14.29 -12.85 3.94
C PRO A 72 15.44 -12.68 2.95
N LEU A 73 16.47 -11.91 3.31
CA LEU A 73 17.67 -11.74 2.51
C LEU A 73 18.32 -13.12 2.19
N GLY A 74 18.70 -13.29 0.92
CA GLY A 74 19.31 -14.53 0.43
C GLY A 74 18.30 -15.62 0.03
N HIS A 75 16.99 -15.43 0.23
CA HIS A 75 16.01 -16.35 -0.32
C HIS A 75 15.83 -16.10 -1.83
N PRO A 76 15.72 -17.15 -2.69
CA PRO A 76 15.64 -16.98 -4.15
C PRO A 76 14.47 -16.12 -4.64
N SER A 77 13.35 -16.08 -3.91
CA SER A 77 12.22 -15.23 -4.23
C SER A 77 12.29 -13.82 -3.62
N CYS A 78 13.35 -13.54 -2.85
CA CYS A 78 13.52 -12.25 -2.17
C CYS A 78 13.58 -11.09 -3.17
N TYR A 79 12.87 -10.01 -2.84
CA TYR A 79 12.92 -8.76 -3.57
C TYR A 79 13.04 -7.58 -2.60
N HIS A 80 14.14 -6.87 -2.67
CA HIS A 80 14.37 -5.67 -1.88
C HIS A 80 14.69 -4.49 -2.79
N LEU A 81 13.91 -3.43 -2.69
CA LEU A 81 14.19 -2.15 -3.32
C LEU A 81 14.92 -1.26 -2.30
N PRO A 82 16.16 -0.82 -2.58
CA PRO A 82 16.89 0.09 -1.70
C PRO A 82 16.11 1.39 -1.46
N PRO A 83 16.06 1.92 -0.22
CA PRO A 83 15.40 3.20 0.06
C PRO A 83 15.92 4.35 -0.79
N GLU A 84 17.18 4.31 -1.21
CA GLU A 84 17.83 5.32 -2.04
C GLU A 84 17.16 5.52 -3.39
N VAL A 85 16.52 4.48 -3.96
CA VAL A 85 15.74 4.57 -5.20
C VAL A 85 14.46 5.41 -4.97
N VAL A 86 13.79 5.16 -3.84
CA VAL A 86 12.60 5.94 -3.43
C VAL A 86 12.98 7.37 -3.08
N ASP A 87 14.07 7.57 -2.32
CA ASP A 87 14.60 8.90 -1.96
C ASP A 87 14.89 9.75 -3.20
N LYS A 88 15.49 9.13 -4.25
CA LYS A 88 15.78 9.81 -5.50
C LYS A 88 14.50 10.28 -6.19
N ALA A 89 13.45 9.45 -6.24
CA ALA A 89 12.17 9.82 -6.82
C ALA A 89 11.48 10.94 -6.03
N ILE A 90 11.46 10.86 -4.70
CA ILE A 90 10.91 11.91 -3.83
C ILE A 90 11.68 13.23 -4.01
N LYS A 91 13.02 13.17 -4.08
CA LYS A 91 13.84 14.36 -4.29
C LYS A 91 13.61 15.03 -5.64
N GLN A 92 13.33 14.25 -6.69
CA GLN A 92 13.00 14.77 -8.01
C GLN A 92 11.61 15.43 -8.06
N HIS A 93 10.66 14.86 -7.33
CA HIS A 93 9.26 15.31 -7.32
C HIS A 93 8.71 15.38 -5.87
N PRO A 94 9.22 16.32 -5.03
CA PRO A 94 8.90 16.37 -3.61
C PRO A 94 7.43 16.69 -3.32
N ASP A 95 6.76 17.35 -4.26
CA ASP A 95 5.33 17.68 -4.14
C ASP A 95 4.40 16.57 -4.66
N ARG A 96 4.95 15.41 -5.05
CA ARG A 96 4.17 14.32 -5.67
C ARG A 96 4.27 12.99 -4.94
N PHE A 97 5.35 12.74 -4.23
CA PHE A 97 5.61 11.42 -3.65
C PHE A 97 5.91 11.46 -2.16
N PHE A 98 5.41 10.44 -1.46
CA PHE A 98 5.79 10.11 -0.09
C PHE A 98 6.47 8.75 -0.06
N GLY A 99 7.32 8.49 0.94
CA GLY A 99 8.00 7.21 1.14
C GLY A 99 7.32 6.34 2.19
N LEU A 100 7.18 5.05 1.90
CA LEU A 100 6.88 4.01 2.87
C LEU A 100 8.08 3.07 3.02
N HIS A 101 8.47 2.79 4.26
CA HIS A 101 9.59 1.90 4.55
C HIS A 101 9.13 0.44 4.60
N GLY A 102 9.61 -0.38 3.66
CA GLY A 102 9.44 -1.82 3.73
C GLY A 102 10.20 -2.40 4.93
N VAL A 103 9.57 -3.25 5.74
CA VAL A 103 10.18 -3.82 6.93
C VAL A 103 10.43 -5.31 6.78
N ASP A 104 11.59 -5.78 7.27
CA ASP A 104 11.96 -7.19 7.34
C ASP A 104 11.95 -7.64 8.81
N PRO A 105 10.91 -8.37 9.27
CA PRO A 105 10.77 -8.77 10.67
C PRO A 105 11.81 -9.82 11.10
N THR A 106 12.56 -10.38 10.16
CA THR A 106 13.61 -11.39 10.47
C THR A 106 14.92 -10.74 10.93
N GLN A 107 15.11 -9.43 10.70
CA GLN A 107 16.32 -8.71 11.07
C GLN A 107 16.31 -8.15 12.51
N GLY A 108 15.25 -8.42 13.30
CA GLY A 108 15.17 -7.99 14.69
C GLY A 108 15.37 -6.48 14.86
N MET A 109 16.28 -6.09 15.77
CA MET A 109 16.53 -4.66 16.06
C MET A 109 17.07 -3.85 14.88
N GLN A 110 17.71 -4.47 13.90
CA GLN A 110 18.16 -3.77 12.69
C GLN A 110 16.97 -3.24 11.89
N ALA A 111 15.87 -4.01 11.79
CA ALA A 111 14.64 -3.55 11.15
C ALA A 111 14.02 -2.35 11.89
N VAL A 112 14.06 -2.36 13.22
CA VAL A 112 13.56 -1.27 14.08
C VAL A 112 14.37 0.02 13.86
N TYR A 113 15.70 -0.07 13.85
CA TYR A 113 16.58 1.08 13.60
C TYR A 113 16.45 1.62 12.17
N ALA A 114 16.30 0.74 11.17
CA ALA A 114 16.09 1.15 9.79
C ALA A 114 14.76 1.88 9.60
N LEU A 115 13.69 1.43 10.27
CA LEU A 115 12.40 2.13 10.27
C LEU A 115 12.53 3.52 10.92
N GLN A 116 13.18 3.60 12.08
CA GLN A 116 13.41 4.89 12.74
C GLN A 116 14.18 5.85 11.83
N GLU A 117 15.26 5.39 11.21
CA GLU A 117 16.04 6.20 10.26
C GLU A 117 15.21 6.67 9.07
N ALA A 118 14.39 5.79 8.51
CA ALA A 118 13.53 6.13 7.38
C ALA A 118 12.52 7.25 7.73
N VAL A 119 11.92 7.19 8.91
CA VAL A 119 10.97 8.23 9.34
C VAL A 119 11.67 9.52 9.74
N GLU A 120 12.69 9.46 10.62
CA GLU A 120 13.30 10.65 11.20
C GLU A 120 14.27 11.38 10.27
N LYS A 121 15.00 10.63 9.40
CA LYS A 121 16.03 11.23 8.55
C LYS A 121 15.65 11.33 7.07
N ARG A 122 14.84 10.37 6.55
CA ARG A 122 14.41 10.36 5.15
C ARG A 122 13.01 10.95 4.95
N GLY A 123 12.27 11.23 6.04
CA GLY A 123 10.92 11.82 5.99
C GLY A 123 9.84 10.86 5.52
N TYR A 124 10.06 9.55 5.63
CA TYR A 124 9.04 8.56 5.28
C TYR A 124 7.83 8.67 6.21
N VAL A 125 6.65 8.45 5.65
CA VAL A 125 5.38 8.70 6.35
C VAL A 125 4.79 7.47 7.04
N GLY A 126 5.35 6.29 6.79
CA GLY A 126 4.87 5.04 7.36
C GLY A 126 5.74 3.84 7.02
N ALA A 127 5.30 2.68 7.50
CA ALA A 127 5.91 1.38 7.23
C ALA A 127 5.03 0.52 6.31
N HIS A 128 5.64 -0.47 5.66
CA HIS A 128 4.96 -1.43 4.81
C HIS A 128 5.50 -2.84 5.05
N GLY A 129 4.62 -3.81 5.33
CA GLY A 129 4.96 -5.19 5.62
C GLY A 129 4.36 -6.16 4.61
N TYR A 130 5.10 -7.23 4.34
CA TYR A 130 4.76 -8.29 3.38
C TYR A 130 4.66 -9.65 4.09
N PRO A 131 3.59 -9.93 4.88
CA PRO A 131 3.47 -11.14 5.70
C PRO A 131 3.69 -12.44 4.92
N HIS A 132 3.13 -12.54 3.73
CA HIS A 132 3.22 -13.73 2.88
C HIS A 132 4.67 -14.09 2.50
N TRP A 133 5.49 -13.09 2.19
CA TRP A 133 6.87 -13.28 1.75
C TRP A 133 7.79 -13.77 2.86
N PHE A 134 7.42 -13.52 4.11
CA PHE A 134 8.12 -14.03 5.30
C PHE A 134 7.43 -15.27 5.88
N GLU A 135 6.27 -15.65 5.37
CA GLU A 135 5.38 -16.68 5.92
C GLU A 135 5.08 -16.45 7.42
N LEU A 136 5.00 -15.18 7.82
CA LEU A 136 4.73 -14.75 9.19
C LEU A 136 3.40 -13.98 9.21
N PRO A 137 2.33 -14.54 9.81
CA PRO A 137 1.07 -13.80 9.95
C PRO A 137 1.28 -12.52 10.78
N ILE A 138 0.36 -11.57 10.63
CA ILE A 138 0.48 -10.20 11.19
C ILE A 138 0.66 -10.23 12.73
N ASP A 139 0.03 -11.19 13.42
CA ASP A 139 0.13 -11.38 14.87
C ASP A 139 1.37 -12.16 15.33
N HIS A 140 2.28 -12.50 14.42
CA HIS A 140 3.51 -13.18 14.81
C HIS A 140 4.45 -12.25 15.58
N ALA A 141 5.01 -12.72 16.68
CA ALA A 141 5.81 -11.95 17.64
C ALA A 141 6.99 -11.17 17.03
N ARG A 142 7.52 -11.61 15.88
CA ARG A 142 8.61 -10.89 15.18
C ARG A 142 8.20 -9.51 14.65
N TRP A 143 6.91 -9.26 14.43
CA TRP A 143 6.41 -7.95 14.03
C TRP A 143 6.29 -6.97 15.21
N TYR A 144 6.15 -7.46 16.46
CA TYR A 144 5.84 -6.63 17.63
C TYR A 144 6.85 -5.51 17.91
N PRO A 145 8.19 -5.71 17.77
CA PRO A 145 9.15 -4.60 17.91
C PRO A 145 8.94 -3.49 16.88
N ILE A 146 8.49 -3.85 15.66
CA ILE A 146 8.18 -2.91 14.58
C ILE A 146 6.90 -2.14 14.93
N TYR A 147 5.87 -2.82 15.46
CA TYR A 147 4.63 -2.17 15.90
C TYR A 147 4.88 -1.17 17.03
N ALA A 148 5.66 -1.56 18.04
CA ALA A 148 6.06 -0.65 19.10
C ALA A 148 6.77 0.59 18.57
N LYS A 149 7.66 0.43 17.57
CA LYS A 149 8.35 1.54 16.92
C LYS A 149 7.41 2.41 16.09
N CYS A 150 6.44 1.83 15.38
CA CYS A 150 5.42 2.60 14.67
C CYS A 150 4.57 3.45 15.63
N CYS A 151 4.22 2.89 16.81
CA CYS A 151 3.51 3.66 17.85
C CYS A 151 4.37 4.82 18.37
N GLU A 152 5.65 4.55 18.68
CA GLU A 152 6.60 5.58 19.17
C GLU A 152 6.79 6.72 18.17
N LEU A 153 6.88 6.39 16.87
CA LEU A 153 7.05 7.36 15.78
C LEU A 153 5.73 7.97 15.30
N ASP A 154 4.59 7.49 15.82
CA ASP A 154 3.23 7.88 15.43
C ASP A 154 2.98 7.77 13.91
N VAL A 155 3.46 6.70 13.29
CA VAL A 155 3.29 6.40 11.86
C VAL A 155 2.46 5.14 11.64
N PRO A 156 1.64 5.07 10.56
CA PRO A 156 0.93 3.86 10.19
C PRO A 156 1.85 2.76 9.67
N ILE A 157 1.40 1.51 9.80
CA ILE A 157 1.96 0.37 9.08
C ILE A 157 0.89 -0.26 8.21
N GLN A 158 1.22 -0.50 6.94
CA GLN A 158 0.41 -1.27 5.99
C GLN A 158 0.88 -2.72 5.98
N HIS A 159 -0.06 -3.67 5.98
CA HIS A 159 0.22 -5.09 5.75
C HIS A 159 -0.68 -5.64 4.65
N GLN A 160 -0.10 -6.42 3.75
CA GLN A 160 -0.87 -7.20 2.79
C GLN A 160 -1.73 -8.24 3.51
N ILE A 161 -3.04 -8.15 3.34
CA ILE A 161 -4.02 -9.13 3.83
C ILE A 161 -4.70 -9.85 2.65
N GLY A 162 -5.43 -10.92 2.95
CA GLY A 162 -6.04 -11.75 1.93
C GLY A 162 -5.13 -12.94 1.54
N GLN A 163 -5.37 -13.49 0.36
CA GLN A 163 -4.55 -14.57 -0.18
C GLN A 163 -3.28 -14.04 -0.83
N SER A 164 -2.21 -14.85 -0.80
CA SER A 164 -1.04 -14.63 -1.66
C SER A 164 -1.26 -15.21 -3.05
N LEU A 165 -0.60 -14.62 -4.05
CA LEU A 165 -0.47 -15.23 -5.38
C LEU A 165 0.86 -16.00 -5.47
N VAL A 166 1.01 -16.82 -6.51
CA VAL A 166 2.30 -17.43 -6.84
C VAL A 166 3.09 -16.44 -7.67
N TYR A 167 4.11 -15.84 -7.06
CA TYR A 167 5.01 -14.88 -7.70
C TYR A 167 6.15 -15.59 -8.42
N ALA A 168 6.89 -16.43 -7.68
CA ALA A 168 7.94 -17.29 -8.20
C ALA A 168 7.43 -18.74 -8.22
N PRO A 169 7.26 -19.39 -9.40
CA PRO A 169 6.67 -20.74 -9.50
C PRO A 169 7.37 -21.80 -8.65
N ASP A 170 8.70 -21.67 -8.51
CA ASP A 170 9.52 -22.62 -7.74
C ASP A 170 9.50 -22.35 -6.22
N TYR A 171 8.99 -21.19 -5.80
CA TYR A 171 8.97 -20.75 -4.39
C TYR A 171 7.62 -20.10 -4.03
N PRO A 172 6.52 -20.89 -3.99
CA PRO A 172 5.21 -20.35 -3.65
C PRO A 172 5.14 -19.95 -2.19
N CYS A 173 4.64 -18.74 -1.91
CA CYS A 173 4.41 -18.26 -0.56
C CYS A 173 3.10 -18.82 0.01
N ARG A 174 3.07 -19.12 1.32
CA ARG A 174 1.82 -19.47 2.01
C ARG A 174 0.94 -18.26 2.24
N SER A 175 -0.38 -18.43 2.10
CA SER A 175 -1.35 -17.39 2.43
C SER A 175 -1.51 -17.28 3.95
N VAL A 176 -0.80 -16.36 4.56
CA VAL A 176 -0.84 -16.08 6.02
C VAL A 176 -1.54 -14.76 6.36
N GLY A 177 -2.19 -14.13 5.37
CA GLY A 177 -2.82 -12.81 5.50
C GLY A 177 -4.29 -12.85 5.90
N GLN A 178 -4.74 -13.81 6.71
CA GLN A 178 -6.11 -13.82 7.22
C GLN A 178 -6.35 -12.58 8.09
N PRO A 179 -7.40 -11.77 7.79
CA PRO A 179 -7.65 -10.51 8.48
C PRO A 179 -7.89 -10.65 9.99
N ILE A 180 -8.37 -11.80 10.46
CA ILE A 180 -8.58 -12.06 11.90
C ILE A 180 -7.27 -11.89 12.70
N THR A 181 -6.11 -12.09 12.10
CA THR A 181 -4.80 -11.89 12.76
C THR A 181 -4.55 -10.44 13.15
N MET A 182 -5.29 -9.48 12.58
CA MET A 182 -5.24 -8.07 13.00
C MET A 182 -5.88 -7.85 14.37
N ASP A 183 -6.79 -8.74 14.81
CA ASP A 183 -7.55 -8.56 16.06
C ASP A 183 -6.65 -8.48 17.29
N GLY A 184 -5.77 -9.46 17.45
CA GLY A 184 -4.82 -9.50 18.57
C GLY A 184 -3.88 -8.30 18.56
N VAL A 185 -3.31 -7.97 17.40
CA VAL A 185 -2.41 -6.81 17.23
C VAL A 185 -3.11 -5.50 17.59
N ALA A 186 -4.34 -5.29 17.12
CA ALA A 186 -5.09 -4.07 17.40
C ALA A 186 -5.48 -3.92 18.89
N CYS A 187 -5.65 -5.04 19.62
CA CYS A 187 -5.86 -5.04 21.05
C CYS A 187 -4.56 -4.76 21.83
N ASP A 188 -3.44 -5.40 21.42
CA ASP A 188 -2.14 -5.29 22.09
C ASP A 188 -1.47 -3.92 21.85
N PHE A 189 -1.75 -3.29 20.72
CA PHE A 189 -1.21 -2.00 20.31
C PHE A 189 -2.35 -1.01 19.95
N PRO A 190 -3.12 -0.50 20.92
CA PRO A 190 -4.27 0.36 20.65
C PRO A 190 -3.91 1.72 20.03
N GLU A 191 -2.65 2.16 20.12
CA GLU A 191 -2.11 3.37 19.50
C GLU A 191 -1.66 3.14 18.05
N LEU A 192 -1.43 1.88 17.64
CA LEU A 192 -0.96 1.53 16.31
C LEU A 192 -2.02 1.86 15.26
N LYS A 193 -1.64 2.57 14.22
CA LYS A 193 -2.47 2.74 13.02
C LYS A 193 -2.19 1.57 12.07
N LEU A 194 -2.98 0.51 12.17
CA LEU A 194 -2.83 -0.74 11.42
C LEU A 194 -3.70 -0.70 10.17
N VAL A 195 -3.08 -0.85 8.99
CA VAL A 195 -3.78 -0.85 7.70
C VAL A 195 -3.66 -2.23 7.04
N GLY A 196 -4.80 -2.90 6.84
CA GLY A 196 -4.87 -4.11 6.02
C GLY A 196 -5.13 -3.73 4.56
N ILE A 197 -4.15 -3.89 3.67
CA ILE A 197 -4.27 -3.58 2.24
C ILE A 197 -4.70 -4.79 1.41
N HIS A 198 -5.03 -4.61 0.11
CA HIS A 198 -5.52 -5.64 -0.85
C HIS A 198 -6.97 -6.10 -0.60
N VAL A 199 -7.84 -5.23 -0.08
CA VAL A 199 -9.28 -5.56 0.16
C VAL A 199 -9.51 -6.75 1.12
N GLY A 200 -8.51 -7.61 1.32
CA GLY A 200 -8.60 -8.83 2.12
C GLY A 200 -9.22 -10.03 1.40
N ILE A 201 -9.35 -10.02 0.07
CA ILE A 201 -9.93 -11.13 -0.71
C ILE A 201 -9.16 -12.42 -0.47
N PRO A 202 -9.84 -13.59 -0.20
CA PRO A 202 -11.29 -13.81 -0.25
C PRO A 202 -12.01 -13.48 1.07
N TRP A 203 -11.35 -13.04 2.13
CA TRP A 203 -11.90 -12.78 3.47
C TRP A 203 -12.27 -11.30 3.68
N ALA A 204 -12.83 -10.63 2.67
CA ALA A 204 -13.14 -9.20 2.76
C ALA A 204 -14.14 -8.86 3.89
N ASP A 205 -15.13 -9.71 4.15
CA ASP A 205 -16.08 -9.51 5.25
C ASP A 205 -15.41 -9.61 6.63
N GLU A 206 -14.40 -10.47 6.76
CA GLU A 206 -13.58 -10.57 7.96
C GLU A 206 -12.72 -9.30 8.14
N ALA A 207 -12.12 -8.79 7.06
CA ALA A 207 -11.39 -7.52 7.07
C ALA A 207 -12.29 -6.35 7.49
N ILE A 208 -13.51 -6.27 6.94
CA ILE A 208 -14.53 -5.30 7.34
C ILE A 208 -14.85 -5.40 8.84
N ALA A 209 -15.03 -6.63 9.34
CA ALA A 209 -15.32 -6.85 10.76
C ALA A 209 -14.19 -6.34 11.66
N MET A 210 -12.91 -6.52 11.27
CA MET A 210 -11.75 -6.00 12.01
C MET A 210 -11.72 -4.48 12.00
N ALA A 211 -11.90 -3.85 10.84
CA ALA A 211 -11.90 -2.40 10.74
C ALA A 211 -13.10 -1.74 11.45
N TRP A 212 -14.23 -2.43 11.52
CA TRP A 212 -15.41 -1.97 12.25
C TRP A 212 -15.24 -2.11 13.77
N LYS A 213 -14.68 -3.24 14.22
CA LYS A 213 -14.44 -3.51 15.65
C LYS A 213 -13.41 -2.54 16.25
N HIS A 214 -12.31 -2.28 15.56
CA HIS A 214 -11.15 -1.56 16.08
C HIS A 214 -11.06 -0.14 15.51
N LYS A 215 -10.99 0.86 16.40
CA LYS A 215 -10.81 2.26 16.00
C LYS A 215 -9.50 2.53 15.24
N ASN A 216 -8.48 1.73 15.51
CA ASN A 216 -7.12 1.85 15.00
C ASN A 216 -6.82 0.94 13.80
N VAL A 217 -7.80 0.19 13.28
CA VAL A 217 -7.69 -0.62 12.06
C VAL A 217 -8.34 0.09 10.88
N TYR A 218 -7.65 0.08 9.75
CA TYR A 218 -8.05 0.67 8.46
C TYR A 218 -7.87 -0.37 7.35
N LEU A 219 -8.49 -0.15 6.18
CA LEU A 219 -8.38 -1.02 5.02
C LEU A 219 -7.88 -0.24 3.80
N GLY A 220 -7.09 -0.90 2.94
CA GLY A 220 -6.70 -0.40 1.63
C GLY A 220 -7.39 -1.15 0.50
N SER A 221 -7.70 -0.45 -0.58
CA SER A 221 -8.48 -0.96 -1.70
C SER A 221 -7.66 -1.50 -2.87
N ASP A 222 -6.37 -1.47 -2.77
CA ASP A 222 -5.39 -1.77 -3.81
C ASP A 222 -5.35 -3.24 -4.25
N ALA A 223 -4.56 -3.51 -5.28
CA ALA A 223 -4.28 -4.83 -5.88
C ALA A 223 -5.45 -5.55 -6.54
N HIS A 224 -6.68 -5.27 -6.20
CA HIS A 224 -7.89 -5.85 -6.79
C HIS A 224 -8.71 -4.81 -7.53
N ALA A 225 -9.00 -5.05 -8.83
CA ALA A 225 -9.75 -4.11 -9.64
C ALA A 225 -11.16 -3.84 -9.06
N PRO A 226 -11.62 -2.57 -8.99
CA PRO A 226 -12.88 -2.19 -8.35
C PRO A 226 -14.10 -2.97 -8.81
N LYS A 227 -14.16 -3.35 -10.09
CA LYS A 227 -15.25 -4.18 -10.64
C LYS A 227 -15.34 -5.59 -10.04
N HIS A 228 -14.30 -6.05 -9.32
CA HIS A 228 -14.25 -7.36 -8.66
C HIS A 228 -14.40 -7.26 -7.14
N TRP A 229 -14.58 -6.05 -6.59
CA TRP A 229 -14.78 -5.91 -5.16
C TRP A 229 -16.11 -6.53 -4.71
N PRO A 230 -16.13 -7.21 -3.55
CA PRO A 230 -17.37 -7.69 -2.97
C PRO A 230 -18.33 -6.53 -2.70
N ALA A 231 -19.63 -6.79 -2.90
CA ALA A 231 -20.67 -5.78 -2.64
C ALA A 231 -20.66 -5.28 -1.18
N SER A 232 -20.27 -6.13 -0.22
CA SER A 232 -20.09 -5.76 1.18
C SER A 232 -18.99 -4.70 1.37
N PHE A 233 -17.87 -4.79 0.63
CA PHE A 233 -16.78 -3.82 0.70
C PHE A 233 -17.20 -2.46 0.11
N ILE A 234 -17.89 -2.47 -1.03
CA ILE A 234 -18.46 -1.26 -1.65
C ILE A 234 -19.47 -0.60 -0.70
N ASN A 235 -20.36 -1.40 -0.09
CA ASN A 235 -21.31 -0.90 0.89
C ASN A 235 -20.60 -0.33 2.13
N TYR A 236 -19.53 -0.98 2.60
CA TYR A 236 -18.74 -0.50 3.74
C TYR A 236 -18.15 0.89 3.47
N ILE A 237 -17.46 1.08 2.32
CA ILE A 237 -16.95 2.38 1.89
C ILE A 237 -18.08 3.43 1.88
N ASN A 238 -19.21 3.06 1.30
CA ASN A 238 -20.30 3.99 1.02
C ASN A 238 -21.18 4.34 2.25
N THR A 239 -21.01 3.64 3.39
CA THR A 239 -21.87 3.78 4.56
C THR A 239 -21.08 3.91 5.86
N TYR A 240 -21.07 2.87 6.68
CA TYR A 240 -20.53 2.89 8.04
C TYR A 240 -19.00 2.78 8.14
N GLY A 241 -18.32 2.42 7.05
CA GLY A 241 -16.86 2.38 6.94
C GLY A 241 -16.23 3.57 6.22
N GLN A 242 -16.99 4.64 5.95
CA GLN A 242 -16.54 5.79 5.16
C GLN A 242 -15.25 6.46 5.67
N ASP A 243 -14.93 6.32 6.97
CA ASP A 243 -13.74 6.89 7.60
C ASP A 243 -12.60 5.85 7.78
N LYS A 244 -12.73 4.66 7.16
CA LYS A 244 -11.88 3.50 7.44
C LYS A 244 -11.15 2.93 6.23
N VAL A 245 -11.52 3.33 5.02
CA VAL A 245 -10.93 2.79 3.80
C VAL A 245 -10.12 3.87 3.09
N ILE A 246 -8.90 3.52 2.67
CA ILE A 246 -8.03 4.38 1.87
C ILE A 246 -7.87 3.82 0.47
N PHE A 247 -7.68 4.72 -0.50
CA PHE A 247 -7.46 4.38 -1.89
C PHE A 247 -6.01 3.96 -2.14
N GLY A 248 -5.82 2.97 -3.00
CA GLY A 248 -4.55 2.54 -3.54
C GLY A 248 -4.74 1.75 -4.83
N THR A 249 -3.72 1.70 -5.67
CA THR A 249 -3.70 0.89 -6.91
C THR A 249 -2.79 -0.32 -6.82
N ASP A 250 -1.74 -0.26 -6.01
CA ASP A 250 -0.60 -1.19 -6.07
C ASP A 250 0.05 -1.17 -7.48
N PHE A 251 0.03 0.01 -8.15
CA PHE A 251 0.66 0.15 -9.47
C PHE A 251 2.02 -0.57 -9.49
N PRO A 252 2.33 -1.38 -10.50
CA PRO A 252 1.65 -1.61 -11.77
C PRO A 252 0.65 -2.77 -11.75
N VAL A 253 0.23 -3.29 -10.60
CA VAL A 253 -0.80 -4.33 -10.51
C VAL A 253 -2.11 -3.84 -11.11
N LEU A 254 -2.48 -2.62 -10.79
CA LEU A 254 -3.61 -1.93 -11.41
C LEU A 254 -3.11 -0.67 -12.13
N ASP A 255 -3.64 -0.42 -13.32
CA ASP A 255 -3.44 0.82 -14.06
C ASP A 255 -4.24 1.96 -13.41
N PHE A 256 -3.63 3.17 -13.32
CA PHE A 256 -4.21 4.32 -12.66
C PHE A 256 -5.55 4.77 -13.29
N GLU A 257 -5.56 5.03 -14.61
CA GLU A 257 -6.73 5.53 -15.31
C GLU A 257 -7.89 4.54 -15.30
N ARG A 258 -7.56 3.25 -15.53
CA ARG A 258 -8.56 2.18 -15.45
C ARG A 258 -9.18 2.10 -14.06
N THR A 259 -8.36 2.12 -13.01
CA THR A 259 -8.83 2.02 -11.63
C THR A 259 -9.75 3.19 -11.26
N ARG A 260 -9.34 4.40 -11.62
CA ARG A 260 -10.17 5.59 -11.37
C ARG A 260 -11.52 5.51 -12.10
N ARG A 261 -11.54 5.12 -13.36
CA ARG A 261 -12.77 4.94 -14.12
C ARG A 261 -13.69 3.87 -13.49
N GLU A 262 -13.13 2.71 -13.13
CA GLU A 262 -13.91 1.65 -12.47
C GLU A 262 -14.47 2.10 -11.10
N ILE A 263 -13.81 3.01 -10.37
CA ILE A 263 -14.33 3.61 -9.13
C ILE A 263 -15.51 4.54 -9.41
N GLU A 264 -15.47 5.35 -10.46
CA GLU A 264 -16.62 6.20 -10.84
C GLU A 264 -17.86 5.35 -11.16
N ASP A 265 -17.67 4.18 -11.79
CA ASP A 265 -18.76 3.23 -12.10
C ASP A 265 -19.42 2.61 -10.84
N LEU A 266 -18.76 2.66 -9.66
CA LEU A 266 -19.34 2.17 -8.40
C LEU A 266 -20.48 3.04 -7.86
N ASN A 267 -20.66 4.24 -8.37
CA ASN A 267 -21.67 5.22 -7.94
C ASN A 267 -21.66 5.46 -6.42
N LEU A 268 -20.46 5.65 -5.86
CA LEU A 268 -20.31 6.03 -4.46
C LEU A 268 -20.92 7.41 -4.21
N ARG A 269 -21.52 7.60 -3.03
CA ARG A 269 -22.00 8.92 -2.61
C ARG A 269 -20.83 9.89 -2.51
N GLU A 270 -21.06 11.16 -2.78
CA GLU A 270 -20.05 12.22 -2.87
C GLU A 270 -19.10 12.26 -1.66
N ILE A 271 -19.64 12.38 -0.44
CA ILE A 271 -18.82 12.45 0.79
C ILE A 271 -18.01 11.17 1.04
N PRO A 272 -18.59 9.94 1.01
CA PRO A 272 -17.81 8.71 1.10
C PRO A 272 -16.74 8.57 0.01
N LYS A 273 -17.02 8.94 -1.25
CA LYS A 273 -16.08 8.89 -2.36
C LYS A 273 -14.87 9.79 -2.08
N ARG A 274 -15.11 11.03 -1.66
CA ARG A 274 -14.06 11.98 -1.31
C ARG A 274 -13.20 11.48 -0.13
N LYS A 275 -13.83 11.01 0.94
CA LYS A 275 -13.12 10.43 2.08
C LYS A 275 -12.23 9.25 1.67
N PHE A 276 -12.78 8.33 0.91
CA PHE A 276 -12.08 7.16 0.41
C PHE A 276 -10.88 7.51 -0.47
N LEU A 277 -11.07 8.41 -1.43
CA LEU A 277 -10.03 8.78 -2.39
C LEU A 277 -8.93 9.67 -1.80
N ARG A 278 -9.24 10.42 -0.74
CA ARG A 278 -8.37 11.50 -0.28
C ARG A 278 -8.34 11.69 1.25
N ASP A 279 -9.46 12.07 1.87
CA ASP A 279 -9.46 12.64 3.23
C ASP A 279 -8.96 11.65 4.28
N ASN A 280 -9.29 10.35 4.12
CA ASN A 280 -8.87 9.32 5.04
C ASN A 280 -7.35 9.13 5.07
N VAL A 281 -6.70 9.17 3.90
CA VAL A 281 -5.23 9.04 3.83
C VAL A 281 -4.55 10.29 4.39
N ILE A 282 -5.07 11.48 4.11
CA ILE A 282 -4.56 12.74 4.70
C ILE A 282 -4.56 12.64 6.22
N LYS A 283 -5.71 12.30 6.80
CA LYS A 283 -5.88 12.17 8.25
C LYS A 283 -5.02 11.06 8.85
N LEU A 284 -4.98 9.89 8.22
CA LEU A 284 -4.26 8.71 8.72
C LEU A 284 -2.75 8.94 8.81
N TYR A 285 -2.19 9.58 7.77
CA TYR A 285 -0.75 9.85 7.65
C TYR A 285 -0.35 11.26 8.07
N LYS A 286 -1.33 12.08 8.54
CA LYS A 286 -1.11 13.47 8.97
C LYS A 286 -0.40 14.33 7.91
N LEU A 287 -0.87 14.23 6.65
CA LEU A 287 -0.20 14.90 5.54
C LEU A 287 -0.31 16.43 5.62
N ASP A 288 -1.39 16.95 6.17
CA ASP A 288 -1.62 18.37 6.44
C ASP A 288 -0.62 18.95 7.47
N GLU A 289 -0.20 18.15 8.46
CA GLU A 289 0.81 18.53 9.45
C GLU A 289 2.24 18.52 8.89
N ARG A 290 2.46 17.91 7.72
CA ARG A 290 3.79 17.76 7.08
C ARG A 290 4.13 18.88 6.10
N GLY A 291 3.30 19.92 5.99
CA GLY A 291 3.53 21.06 5.11
C GLY A 291 3.37 20.75 3.63
N VAL A 292 2.66 19.67 3.29
CA VAL A 292 2.38 19.26 1.92
C VAL A 292 1.35 20.21 1.31
N LYS A 293 1.60 20.66 0.09
CA LYS A 293 0.59 21.37 -0.70
C LYS A 293 -0.43 20.36 -1.21
N LEU A 294 -1.57 20.31 -0.55
CA LEU A 294 -2.73 19.60 -1.04
C LEU A 294 -3.54 20.57 -1.91
N SER A 295 -4.08 20.09 -3.05
CA SER A 295 -4.96 20.90 -3.88
C SER A 295 -6.12 21.43 -3.02
N SER A 296 -6.40 22.72 -3.13
CA SER A 296 -7.62 23.33 -2.54
C SER A 296 -8.85 22.68 -3.16
N GLU A 297 -9.86 22.48 -2.36
CA GLU A 297 -11.20 22.05 -2.76
C GLU A 297 -11.81 22.95 -3.81
#